data_0723137fd1ed4db8c95a3bcdf5b9b74d
#
_entry.id   0723137fd1ed4db8c95a3bcdf5b9b74d
#
_cell.length_a   1.000
_cell.length_b   1.000
_cell.length_c   1.000
_cell.angle_alpha   90.00
_cell.angle_beta   90.00
_cell.angle_gamma   90.00
#
_symmetry.space_group_name_H-M   'P 1'
#
loop_
_entity.id
_entity.type
_entity.pdbx_description
1 polymer ?
#
loop_
_entity_poly.entity_id
_entity_poly.type
_entity_poly.pdbx_seq_one_letter_code
_entity_poly.pdbx_strand_id
1 'polypeptide(L)'
;MAKSKRKARRPQARRKKSTASRHDKRSRLDTRNPQRRETTQAKFPLVGALAALVTPLSAALDARTAFRLGIIVSGMILADDRRTASAWFAAAGVFDDWDRFYDCLISIGRNSGKVSTEVVKLVATKFNPGPNGRFVVAVDDSPTKRYGSHVEGAGVHHHPTPGPADGEWLYGHNWVAIALVVAHRSWGTIALGLRSLLYVREVDVPKLAGKYDWKFRTKHQLAVELVLWFESTIRSLGMTCQVWTVADGAYAASPFLDPLARKGIVVVSRLRKDAALFDLPPARRPGQRGRPRIYGDQLSLAKRAGHPGGWQSITYDNRGADATREYKTFVAKSRFVDGLIRVVIVRFEDGGWIPYFCTNTKAEVRDILEVAASRWAIEEHFHDVKEVWGAGEQQVRNVWSNIGCWNLNQWMYTLVELCSWDENKSELTDRSDRPWDNVDRRPSHADRRRRIAREMLRKAFPASQLPTPELEKFHAYAEALYTMCA
;
A
#
# COMPACT_ATOMS: atom_id res chain seq x y z
N MET A 1 -72.69 -11.93 -26.66
CA MET A 1 -72.61 -13.40 -26.89
C MET A 1 -71.21 -13.77 -27.38
N ALA A 2 -70.41 -14.41 -26.53
CA ALA A 2 -69.30 -15.27 -26.95
C ALA A 2 -68.70 -15.94 -25.71
N LYS A 3 -68.84 -17.24 -25.58
CA LYS A 3 -68.47 -18.08 -24.44
C LYS A 3 -66.96 -18.38 -24.51
N SER A 4 -66.23 -17.99 -23.45
CA SER A 4 -64.86 -18.38 -23.23
C SER A 4 -64.76 -19.80 -22.65
N LYS A 5 -64.04 -20.71 -23.32
CA LYS A 5 -63.74 -22.07 -22.84
C LYS A 5 -62.53 -22.05 -21.92
N ARG A 6 -62.70 -22.38 -20.66
CA ARG A 6 -61.64 -22.70 -19.70
C ARG A 6 -60.99 -24.04 -20.06
N LYS A 7 -59.66 -24.04 -20.35
CA LYS A 7 -58.83 -25.26 -20.42
C LYS A 7 -58.31 -25.61 -19.03
N ALA A 8 -58.62 -26.79 -18.54
CA ALA A 8 -58.13 -27.36 -17.31
C ALA A 8 -56.61 -27.67 -17.40
N ARG A 9 -55.84 -27.21 -16.44
CA ARG A 9 -54.42 -27.57 -16.27
C ARG A 9 -54.34 -28.89 -15.46
N ARG A 10 -53.64 -29.89 -16.02
CA ARG A 10 -53.21 -31.12 -15.33
C ARG A 10 -52.15 -30.81 -14.27
N PRO A 11 -52.12 -31.48 -13.10
CA PRO A 11 -51.11 -31.31 -12.09
C PRO A 11 -49.81 -32.01 -12.52
N GLN A 12 -48.69 -31.25 -12.53
CA GLN A 12 -47.34 -31.81 -12.69
C GLN A 12 -46.88 -32.47 -11.38
N ALA A 13 -46.47 -33.71 -11.48
CA ALA A 13 -45.91 -34.50 -10.39
C ALA A 13 -44.60 -33.87 -9.88
N ARG A 14 -44.57 -33.57 -8.60
CA ARG A 14 -43.41 -33.06 -7.84
C ARG A 14 -42.36 -34.15 -7.71
N ARG A 15 -41.30 -34.09 -8.53
CA ARG A 15 -40.08 -34.94 -8.40
C ARG A 15 -39.35 -34.56 -7.12
N LYS A 16 -39.38 -35.39 -6.09
CA LYS A 16 -38.59 -35.29 -4.87
C LYS A 16 -37.10 -35.38 -5.28
N LYS A 17 -36.33 -34.27 -5.18
CA LYS A 17 -34.89 -34.32 -5.24
C LYS A 17 -34.38 -34.86 -3.91
N SER A 18 -33.72 -36.00 -3.93
CA SER A 18 -33.01 -36.58 -2.79
C SER A 18 -31.86 -35.67 -2.43
N THR A 19 -31.82 -35.20 -1.20
CA THR A 19 -30.65 -34.53 -0.58
C THR A 19 -29.60 -35.60 -0.29
N ALA A 20 -28.82 -36.01 -1.27
CA ALA A 20 -27.61 -36.76 -1.02
C ALA A 20 -26.55 -35.79 -0.44
N SER A 21 -26.14 -36.11 0.77
CA SER A 21 -25.18 -35.40 1.58
C SER A 21 -23.89 -35.08 0.81
N ARG A 22 -23.48 -33.80 0.83
CA ARG A 22 -22.19 -33.31 0.28
C ARG A 22 -20.96 -33.91 0.97
N HIS A 23 -21.13 -34.76 1.98
CA HIS A 23 -20.02 -35.38 2.71
C HIS A 23 -19.45 -36.61 2.00
N ASP A 24 -20.19 -37.27 1.12
CA ASP A 24 -19.75 -38.54 0.51
C ASP A 24 -18.91 -38.38 -0.75
N LYS A 25 -18.73 -37.14 -1.25
CA LYS A 25 -17.83 -36.87 -2.39
C LYS A 25 -16.36 -36.67 -2.00
N ARG A 26 -16.03 -36.52 -0.71
CA ARG A 26 -14.62 -36.38 -0.26
C ARG A 26 -13.87 -37.69 -0.11
N SER A 27 -14.55 -38.81 0.01
CA SER A 27 -13.91 -40.11 0.21
C SER A 27 -13.51 -40.86 -1.08
N ARG A 28 -13.98 -40.41 -2.26
CA ARG A 28 -13.70 -41.05 -3.56
C ARG A 28 -12.58 -40.42 -4.39
N LEU A 29 -11.86 -39.41 -3.86
CA LEU A 29 -10.84 -38.67 -4.62
C LEU A 29 -9.39 -39.03 -4.20
N ASP A 30 -9.17 -40.06 -3.40
CA ASP A 30 -7.85 -40.36 -2.82
C ASP A 30 -7.07 -41.47 -3.53
N THR A 31 -7.56 -41.95 -4.68
CA THR A 31 -6.80 -42.86 -5.56
C THR A 31 -6.16 -42.13 -6.72
N ARG A 32 -5.51 -41.00 -6.46
CA ARG A 32 -4.69 -40.32 -7.47
C ARG A 32 -3.30 -40.89 -7.46
N ASN A 33 -2.94 -41.41 -8.64
CA ASN A 33 -1.65 -41.92 -9.08
C ASN A 33 -0.45 -41.28 -8.34
N PRO A 34 0.40 -42.04 -7.65
CA PRO A 34 1.60 -41.56 -6.96
C PRO A 34 2.57 -40.78 -7.86
N GLN A 35 2.57 -41.08 -9.18
CA GLN A 35 3.39 -40.39 -10.18
C GLN A 35 2.98 -38.93 -10.44
N ARG A 36 1.80 -38.46 -10.00
CA ARG A 36 1.39 -37.05 -10.08
C ARG A 36 1.90 -36.20 -8.91
N ARG A 37 2.69 -36.74 -8.00
CA ARG A 37 3.36 -36.00 -6.92
C ARG A 37 4.62 -35.26 -7.37
N GLU A 38 5.04 -35.41 -8.61
CA GLU A 38 6.15 -34.67 -9.17
C GLU A 38 5.73 -33.23 -9.47
N THR A 39 5.98 -32.41 -8.47
CA THR A 39 6.65 -31.13 -8.59
C THR A 39 5.97 -30.06 -9.41
N THR A 40 5.09 -29.29 -8.77
CA THR A 40 4.94 -27.88 -9.13
C THR A 40 6.22 -27.15 -8.68
N GLN A 41 7.37 -27.45 -9.29
CA GLN A 41 8.55 -26.60 -9.17
C GLN A 41 8.28 -25.29 -9.92
N ALA A 42 8.69 -24.16 -9.35
CA ALA A 42 8.71 -22.93 -10.10
C ALA A 42 9.57 -23.14 -11.35
N LYS A 43 8.96 -23.08 -12.55
CA LYS A 43 9.71 -23.20 -13.82
C LYS A 43 10.72 -22.08 -13.98
N PHE A 44 10.47 -20.94 -13.33
CA PHE A 44 11.30 -19.77 -13.34
C PHE A 44 11.81 -19.48 -11.94
N PRO A 45 13.05 -19.85 -11.61
CA PRO A 45 13.62 -19.61 -10.29
C PRO A 45 13.81 -18.11 -10.04
N LEU A 46 13.55 -17.66 -8.83
CA LEU A 46 13.82 -16.27 -8.43
C LEU A 46 15.31 -15.99 -8.52
N VAL A 47 15.66 -14.76 -8.91
CA VAL A 47 17.03 -14.26 -8.83
C VAL A 47 17.50 -14.17 -7.38
N GLY A 48 18.81 -14.32 -7.15
CA GLY A 48 19.36 -14.49 -5.81
C GLY A 48 18.96 -13.39 -4.82
N ALA A 49 19.05 -12.12 -5.23
CA ALA A 49 18.67 -10.98 -4.41
C ALA A 49 17.19 -11.02 -4.02
N LEU A 50 16.28 -11.26 -4.98
CA LEU A 50 14.84 -11.36 -4.70
C LEU A 50 14.50 -12.59 -3.86
N ALA A 51 15.14 -13.74 -4.13
CA ALA A 51 14.97 -14.96 -3.34
C ALA A 51 15.33 -14.73 -1.86
N ALA A 52 16.45 -14.04 -1.60
CA ALA A 52 16.89 -13.68 -0.25
C ALA A 52 15.86 -12.81 0.49
N LEU A 53 15.18 -11.89 -0.21
CA LEU A 53 14.15 -11.03 0.37
C LEU A 53 12.81 -11.76 0.56
N VAL A 54 12.46 -12.72 -0.29
CA VAL A 54 11.21 -13.51 -0.19
C VAL A 54 11.31 -14.58 0.90
N THR A 55 12.50 -15.10 1.19
CA THR A 55 12.71 -16.16 2.18
C THR A 55 12.17 -15.81 3.59
N PRO A 56 12.46 -14.63 4.17
CA PRO A 56 11.90 -14.25 5.47
C PRO A 56 10.36 -14.17 5.46
N LEU A 57 9.77 -13.68 4.36
CA LEU A 57 8.31 -13.62 4.21
C LEU A 57 7.70 -15.02 4.24
N SER A 58 8.38 -15.98 3.60
CA SER A 58 7.97 -17.39 3.57
C SER A 58 8.00 -18.01 4.96
N ALA A 59 8.95 -17.62 5.80
CA ALA A 59 9.08 -18.14 7.17
C ALA A 59 7.89 -17.75 8.09
N ALA A 60 7.13 -16.70 7.73
CA ALA A 60 5.91 -16.31 8.44
C ALA A 60 4.68 -17.18 8.12
N LEU A 61 4.82 -18.15 7.19
CA LEU A 61 3.75 -18.96 6.63
C LEU A 61 3.99 -20.45 6.91
N ASP A 62 2.93 -21.25 6.81
CA ASP A 62 3.10 -22.71 6.80
C ASP A 62 3.88 -23.17 5.55
N ALA A 63 4.53 -24.35 5.63
CA ALA A 63 5.42 -24.83 4.59
C ALA A 63 4.77 -24.94 3.20
N ARG A 64 3.47 -25.26 3.11
CA ARG A 64 2.74 -25.37 1.84
C ARG A 64 2.47 -24.02 1.24
N THR A 65 2.07 -23.04 2.06
CA THR A 65 1.84 -21.64 1.65
C THR A 65 3.17 -21.00 1.28
N ALA A 66 4.23 -21.19 2.08
CA ALA A 66 5.58 -20.70 1.83
C ALA A 66 6.12 -21.17 0.48
N PHE A 67 6.01 -22.46 0.16
CA PHE A 67 6.42 -23.01 -1.12
C PHE A 67 5.70 -22.33 -2.31
N ARG A 68 4.35 -22.18 -2.20
CA ARG A 68 3.57 -21.55 -3.28
C ARG A 68 3.78 -20.06 -3.38
N LEU A 69 4.15 -19.38 -2.29
CA LEU A 69 4.48 -17.96 -2.32
C LEU A 69 5.61 -17.68 -3.31
N GLY A 70 6.70 -18.47 -3.29
CA GLY A 70 7.80 -18.29 -4.25
C GLY A 70 7.35 -18.44 -5.71
N ILE A 71 6.45 -19.37 -5.99
CA ILE A 71 5.88 -19.59 -7.32
C ILE A 71 5.00 -18.39 -7.73
N ILE A 72 4.13 -17.91 -6.83
CA ILE A 72 3.28 -16.74 -7.09
C ILE A 72 4.15 -15.51 -7.37
N VAL A 73 5.20 -15.28 -6.57
CA VAL A 73 6.14 -14.17 -6.76
C VAL A 73 6.82 -14.23 -8.12
N SER A 74 7.26 -15.42 -8.57
CA SER A 74 7.81 -15.59 -9.92
C SER A 74 6.79 -15.20 -10.98
N GLY A 75 5.56 -15.65 -10.84
CA GLY A 75 4.48 -15.30 -11.77
C GLY A 75 4.12 -13.82 -11.75
N MET A 76 4.16 -13.17 -10.59
CA MET A 76 3.92 -11.72 -10.49
C MET A 76 4.99 -10.91 -11.22
N ILE A 77 6.24 -11.33 -11.18
CA ILE A 77 7.34 -10.69 -11.92
C ILE A 77 7.15 -10.86 -13.43
N LEU A 78 6.74 -12.06 -13.89
CA LEU A 78 6.68 -12.42 -15.29
C LEU A 78 5.35 -12.08 -15.98
N ALA A 79 4.26 -11.88 -15.22
CA ALA A 79 2.95 -11.53 -15.79
C ALA A 79 2.93 -10.08 -16.26
N ASP A 80 3.01 -9.86 -17.56
CA ASP A 80 3.13 -8.51 -18.15
C ASP A 80 1.78 -7.91 -18.59
N ASP A 81 0.95 -8.61 -19.34
CA ASP A 81 -0.32 -8.08 -19.88
C ASP A 81 -1.40 -7.99 -18.79
N ARG A 82 -2.07 -9.10 -18.48
CA ARG A 82 -3.10 -9.16 -17.44
C ARG A 82 -2.51 -9.58 -16.09
N ARG A 83 -2.75 -8.81 -15.05
CA ARG A 83 -2.22 -9.07 -13.70
C ARG A 83 -3.28 -9.68 -12.78
N THR A 84 -4.13 -10.56 -13.35
CA THR A 84 -5.08 -11.36 -12.57
C THR A 84 -4.35 -12.47 -11.80
N ALA A 85 -4.97 -13.01 -10.74
CA ALA A 85 -4.39 -14.14 -10.02
C ALA A 85 -4.09 -15.36 -10.93
N SER A 86 -5.00 -15.64 -11.87
CA SER A 86 -4.79 -16.71 -12.85
C SER A 86 -3.62 -16.44 -13.81
N ALA A 87 -3.42 -15.17 -14.21
CA ALA A 87 -2.27 -14.79 -15.04
C ALA A 87 -0.94 -14.98 -14.28
N TRP A 88 -0.91 -14.67 -12.98
CA TRP A 88 0.28 -14.96 -12.15
C TRP A 88 0.61 -16.45 -12.12
N PHE A 89 -0.42 -17.31 -11.96
CA PHE A 89 -0.22 -18.76 -11.96
C PHE A 89 0.26 -19.26 -13.31
N ALA A 90 -0.37 -18.82 -14.41
CA ALA A 90 0.04 -19.19 -15.76
C ALA A 90 1.46 -18.73 -16.10
N ALA A 91 1.82 -17.47 -15.78
CA ALA A 91 3.17 -16.93 -15.98
C ALA A 91 4.24 -17.70 -15.18
N ALA A 92 3.88 -18.21 -14.00
CA ALA A 92 4.75 -19.10 -13.22
C ALA A 92 4.82 -20.53 -13.77
N GLY A 93 4.07 -20.85 -14.83
CA GLY A 93 4.00 -22.19 -15.45
C GLY A 93 3.10 -23.17 -14.69
N VAL A 94 2.17 -22.68 -13.90
CA VAL A 94 1.15 -23.47 -13.20
C VAL A 94 -0.08 -23.56 -14.09
N PHE A 95 -0.38 -24.74 -14.64
CA PHE A 95 -1.51 -24.97 -15.53
C PHE A 95 -2.58 -25.90 -14.93
N ASP A 96 -2.29 -26.49 -13.78
CA ASP A 96 -3.18 -27.33 -13.01
C ASP A 96 -3.13 -26.97 -11.52
N ASP A 97 -3.93 -27.63 -10.66
CA ASP A 97 -3.97 -27.40 -9.21
C ASP A 97 -4.27 -25.93 -8.77
N TRP A 98 -4.93 -25.15 -9.60
CA TRP A 98 -5.22 -23.74 -9.36
C TRP A 98 -5.95 -23.49 -8.03
N ASP A 99 -6.82 -24.40 -7.62
CA ASP A 99 -7.54 -24.29 -6.34
C ASP A 99 -6.59 -24.13 -5.15
N ARG A 100 -5.45 -24.83 -5.17
CA ARG A 100 -4.43 -24.74 -4.12
C ARG A 100 -3.71 -23.39 -4.11
N PHE A 101 -3.58 -22.75 -5.25
CA PHE A 101 -3.01 -21.42 -5.36
C PHE A 101 -4.01 -20.34 -4.93
N TYR A 102 -5.30 -20.51 -5.21
CA TYR A 102 -6.33 -19.63 -4.64
C TYR A 102 -6.43 -19.80 -3.12
N ASP A 103 -6.32 -21.01 -2.58
CA ASP A 103 -6.23 -21.25 -1.14
C ASP A 103 -4.98 -20.62 -0.52
N CYS A 104 -3.85 -20.63 -1.26
CA CYS A 104 -2.64 -19.93 -0.85
C CYS A 104 -2.87 -18.43 -0.70
N LEU A 105 -3.56 -17.77 -1.64
CA LEU A 105 -3.93 -16.35 -1.53
C LEU A 105 -4.80 -16.06 -0.30
N ILE A 106 -5.74 -16.98 0.05
CA ILE A 106 -6.53 -16.89 1.29
C ILE A 106 -5.62 -16.96 2.52
N SER A 107 -4.70 -17.93 2.53
CA SER A 107 -3.75 -18.13 3.65
C SER A 107 -2.85 -16.90 3.83
N ILE A 108 -2.30 -16.35 2.73
CA ILE A 108 -1.49 -15.12 2.74
C ILE A 108 -2.29 -13.95 3.32
N GLY A 109 -3.55 -13.78 2.89
CA GLY A 109 -4.41 -12.71 3.40
C GLY A 109 -4.68 -12.82 4.90
N ARG A 110 -4.98 -14.03 5.39
CA ARG A 110 -5.17 -14.29 6.83
C ARG A 110 -3.90 -14.03 7.65
N ASN A 111 -2.73 -14.29 7.08
CA ASN A 111 -1.43 -14.10 7.71
C ASN A 111 -0.75 -12.78 7.29
N SER A 112 -1.47 -11.87 6.62
CA SER A 112 -0.88 -10.62 6.10
C SER A 112 -0.15 -9.80 7.17
N GLY A 113 -0.66 -9.79 8.41
CA GLY A 113 0.02 -9.13 9.53
C GLY A 113 1.39 -9.72 9.85
N LYS A 114 1.52 -11.07 9.85
CA LYS A 114 2.79 -11.76 10.11
C LYS A 114 3.79 -11.51 8.99
N VAL A 115 3.35 -11.65 7.74
CA VAL A 115 4.20 -11.40 6.55
C VAL A 115 4.65 -9.94 6.51
N SER A 116 3.74 -8.98 6.78
CA SER A 116 4.09 -7.55 6.87
C SER A 116 5.15 -7.28 7.96
N THR A 117 5.11 -8.02 9.07
CA THR A 117 6.15 -7.89 10.12
C THR A 117 7.53 -8.25 9.59
N GLU A 118 7.65 -9.29 8.75
CA GLU A 118 8.93 -9.63 8.11
C GLU A 118 9.36 -8.54 7.10
N VAL A 119 8.40 -7.96 6.35
CA VAL A 119 8.70 -6.80 5.48
C VAL A 119 9.24 -5.62 6.30
N VAL A 120 8.62 -5.30 7.45
CA VAL A 120 9.14 -4.24 8.34
C VAL A 120 10.54 -4.56 8.83
N LYS A 121 10.82 -5.80 9.23
CA LYS A 121 12.17 -6.21 9.66
C LYS A 121 13.21 -5.94 8.57
N LEU A 122 12.94 -6.34 7.33
CA LEU A 122 13.84 -6.11 6.18
C LEU A 122 14.08 -4.61 5.97
N VAL A 123 13.01 -3.83 5.89
CA VAL A 123 13.07 -2.40 5.58
C VAL A 123 13.70 -1.62 6.75
N ALA A 124 13.27 -1.87 7.98
CA ALA A 124 13.77 -1.15 9.15
C ALA A 124 15.25 -1.47 9.45
N THR A 125 15.70 -2.70 9.17
CA THR A 125 17.12 -3.05 9.31
C THR A 125 17.98 -2.33 8.28
N LYS A 126 17.54 -2.30 7.00
CA LYS A 126 18.28 -1.61 5.91
C LYS A 126 18.35 -0.10 6.14
N PHE A 127 17.27 0.51 6.62
CA PHE A 127 17.13 1.96 6.75
C PHE A 127 17.10 2.44 8.22
N ASN A 128 17.76 1.71 9.10
CA ASN A 128 17.83 2.09 10.52
C ASN A 128 18.43 3.49 10.71
N PRO A 129 17.69 4.48 11.21
CA PRO A 129 18.18 5.85 11.37
C PRO A 129 19.08 6.03 12.60
N GLY A 130 19.32 4.97 13.38
CA GLY A 130 20.02 5.05 14.66
C GLY A 130 19.18 5.62 15.80
N PRO A 131 19.70 5.61 17.03
CA PRO A 131 18.94 5.95 18.24
C PRO A 131 18.46 7.41 18.29
N ASN A 132 19.22 8.34 17.70
CA ASN A 132 18.88 9.77 17.65
C ASN A 132 18.10 10.17 16.40
N GLY A 133 17.88 9.23 15.48
CA GLY A 133 17.16 9.45 14.25
C GLY A 133 15.65 9.20 14.39
N ARG A 134 14.97 9.23 13.25
CA ARG A 134 13.53 8.98 13.19
C ARG A 134 13.16 8.13 11.97
N PHE A 135 12.21 7.23 12.14
CA PHE A 135 11.44 6.69 11.01
C PHE A 135 10.31 7.64 10.65
N VAL A 136 10.12 7.89 9.36
CA VAL A 136 8.96 8.60 8.84
C VAL A 136 8.06 7.59 8.14
N VAL A 137 6.82 7.44 8.59
CA VAL A 137 5.82 6.60 7.95
C VAL A 137 4.72 7.45 7.36
N ALA A 138 4.35 7.19 6.11
CA ALA A 138 3.19 7.80 5.47
C ALA A 138 1.97 6.90 5.64
N VAL A 139 0.82 7.52 5.92
CA VAL A 139 -0.48 6.84 5.98
C VAL A 139 -1.43 7.54 5.03
N ASP A 140 -2.09 6.76 4.19
CA ASP A 140 -3.13 7.24 3.28
C ASP A 140 -4.07 6.11 2.89
N ASP A 141 -5.17 6.41 2.18
CA ASP A 141 -6.07 5.40 1.67
C ASP A 141 -6.25 5.46 0.16
N SER A 142 -6.43 4.27 -0.44
CA SER A 142 -6.56 4.16 -1.89
C SER A 142 -7.67 3.19 -2.28
N PRO A 143 -8.63 3.63 -3.12
CA PRO A 143 -9.68 2.75 -3.62
C PRO A 143 -9.20 1.91 -4.81
N THR A 144 -9.82 0.74 -4.99
CA THR A 144 -9.69 -0.11 -6.18
C THR A 144 -11.06 -0.52 -6.68
N LYS A 145 -11.31 -0.35 -7.99
CA LYS A 145 -12.59 -0.74 -8.63
C LYS A 145 -12.80 -2.25 -8.58
N ARG A 146 -14.04 -2.67 -8.44
CA ARG A 146 -14.50 -4.06 -8.56
C ARG A 146 -15.79 -4.10 -9.38
N TYR A 147 -16.02 -5.22 -10.07
CA TYR A 147 -17.14 -5.34 -11.01
C TYR A 147 -18.15 -6.43 -10.61
N GLY A 148 -17.80 -7.33 -9.71
CA GLY A 148 -18.64 -8.45 -9.32
C GLY A 148 -19.47 -8.16 -8.07
N SER A 149 -20.79 -8.37 -8.13
CA SER A 149 -21.70 -8.20 -6.97
C SER A 149 -21.43 -9.14 -5.79
N HIS A 150 -20.67 -10.21 -6.01
CA HIS A 150 -20.30 -11.20 -5.00
C HIS A 150 -18.88 -11.04 -4.46
N VAL A 151 -18.22 -9.90 -4.69
CA VAL A 151 -16.90 -9.64 -4.15
C VAL A 151 -17.04 -9.23 -2.69
N GLU A 152 -16.52 -10.06 -1.79
CA GLU A 152 -16.60 -9.84 -0.35
C GLU A 152 -15.82 -8.61 0.08
N GLY A 153 -16.41 -7.77 0.93
CA GLY A 153 -15.81 -6.54 1.45
C GLY A 153 -15.86 -5.34 0.50
N ALA A 154 -16.36 -5.53 -0.73
CA ALA A 154 -16.57 -4.43 -1.66
C ALA A 154 -17.84 -3.63 -1.31
N GLY A 155 -17.76 -2.33 -1.54
CA GLY A 155 -18.85 -1.39 -1.32
C GLY A 155 -18.75 -0.18 -2.25
N VAL A 156 -19.72 0.73 -2.18
CA VAL A 156 -19.70 1.98 -2.93
C VAL A 156 -18.95 3.04 -2.12
N HIS A 157 -17.89 3.60 -2.67
CA HIS A 157 -17.06 4.63 -2.05
C HIS A 157 -17.06 5.90 -2.90
N HIS A 158 -16.85 7.05 -2.28
CA HIS A 158 -16.58 8.29 -3.01
C HIS A 158 -15.29 8.12 -3.83
N HIS A 159 -15.30 8.52 -5.10
CA HIS A 159 -14.13 8.48 -5.98
C HIS A 159 -13.33 9.77 -5.76
N PRO A 160 -12.12 9.71 -5.19
CA PRO A 160 -11.38 10.92 -4.83
C PRO A 160 -10.89 11.69 -6.07
N THR A 161 -10.64 10.99 -7.17
CA THR A 161 -10.08 11.57 -8.40
C THR A 161 -10.73 10.87 -9.61
N PRO A 162 -12.00 11.20 -9.93
CA PRO A 162 -12.68 10.58 -11.07
C PRO A 162 -12.03 11.04 -12.37
N GLY A 163 -11.78 10.09 -13.29
CA GLY A 163 -11.43 10.40 -14.67
C GLY A 163 -12.62 10.97 -15.44
N PRO A 164 -12.41 11.47 -16.68
CA PRO A 164 -13.47 12.08 -17.48
C PRO A 164 -14.70 11.18 -17.71
N ALA A 165 -14.53 9.88 -17.68
CA ALA A 165 -15.60 8.88 -17.86
C ALA A 165 -16.10 8.27 -16.53
N ASP A 166 -15.54 8.67 -15.39
CA ASP A 166 -15.89 8.14 -14.08
C ASP A 166 -16.95 9.01 -13.41
N GLY A 167 -17.81 8.38 -12.58
CA GLY A 167 -18.74 9.10 -11.70
C GLY A 167 -18.08 9.45 -10.36
N GLU A 168 -18.79 10.23 -9.54
CA GLU A 168 -18.37 10.59 -8.17
C GLU A 168 -18.21 9.38 -7.23
N TRP A 169 -18.75 8.23 -7.62
CA TRP A 169 -18.79 7.02 -6.80
C TRP A 169 -18.20 5.84 -7.56
N LEU A 170 -17.44 5.03 -6.85
CA LEU A 170 -16.93 3.76 -7.36
C LEU A 170 -17.39 2.59 -6.48
N TYR A 171 -17.69 1.46 -7.11
CA TYR A 171 -17.88 0.20 -6.40
C TYR A 171 -16.54 -0.54 -6.31
N GLY A 172 -16.12 -0.89 -5.11
CA GLY A 172 -14.85 -1.56 -4.92
C GLY A 172 -14.38 -1.70 -3.48
N HIS A 173 -13.08 -1.88 -3.31
CA HIS A 173 -12.41 -1.90 -2.01
C HIS A 173 -11.76 -0.55 -1.73
N ASN A 174 -11.63 -0.20 -0.45
CA ASN A 174 -10.81 0.93 0.00
C ASN A 174 -9.75 0.41 0.99
N TRP A 175 -8.49 0.72 0.73
CA TRP A 175 -7.34 0.22 1.45
C TRP A 175 -6.69 1.34 2.25
N VAL A 176 -6.67 1.22 3.57
CA VAL A 176 -5.84 2.08 4.41
C VAL A 176 -4.45 1.47 4.50
N ALA A 177 -3.43 2.18 4.09
CA ALA A 177 -2.06 1.70 3.95
C ALA A 177 -1.07 2.49 4.79
N ILE A 178 0.01 1.81 5.20
CA ILE A 178 1.19 2.41 5.80
C ILE A 178 2.42 2.06 4.95
N ALA A 179 3.28 3.05 4.72
CA ALA A 179 4.54 2.90 4.02
C ALA A 179 5.67 3.59 4.79
N LEU A 180 6.88 3.02 4.80
CA LEU A 180 8.07 3.71 5.27
C LEU A 180 8.56 4.66 4.20
N VAL A 181 8.77 5.91 4.58
CA VAL A 181 9.29 6.95 3.69
C VAL A 181 10.80 7.05 3.86
N VAL A 182 11.52 6.89 2.78
CA VAL A 182 12.99 6.90 2.76
C VAL A 182 13.50 7.82 1.65
N ALA A 183 14.55 8.56 1.92
CA ALA A 183 15.24 9.35 0.91
C ALA A 183 16.27 8.47 0.19
N HIS A 184 16.18 8.41 -1.13
CA HIS A 184 17.21 7.78 -1.97
C HIS A 184 18.19 8.86 -2.45
N ARG A 185 19.49 8.54 -2.43
CA ARG A 185 20.58 9.48 -2.79
C ARG A 185 20.45 10.12 -4.19
N SER A 186 19.79 9.42 -5.14
CA SER A 186 19.70 9.87 -6.54
C SER A 186 18.26 10.03 -7.02
N TRP A 187 17.25 9.51 -6.31
CA TRP A 187 15.88 9.40 -6.82
C TRP A 187 14.84 10.14 -5.99
N GLY A 188 15.29 10.90 -4.98
CA GLY A 188 14.39 11.62 -4.08
C GLY A 188 13.72 10.69 -3.06
N THR A 189 12.52 11.01 -2.68
CA THR A 189 11.79 10.29 -1.62
C THR A 189 10.99 9.13 -2.21
N ILE A 190 11.08 7.96 -1.57
CA ILE A 190 10.37 6.73 -1.95
C ILE A 190 9.56 6.23 -0.75
N ALA A 191 8.32 5.80 -0.97
CA ALA A 191 7.50 5.16 0.04
C ALA A 191 7.48 3.64 -0.16
N LEU A 192 8.05 2.92 0.79
CA LEU A 192 8.10 1.46 0.80
C LEU A 192 6.86 0.93 1.53
N GLY A 193 5.90 0.39 0.80
CA GLY A 193 4.65 -0.13 1.35
C GLY A 193 4.87 -1.31 2.29
N LEU A 194 4.30 -1.24 3.49
CA LEU A 194 4.50 -2.22 4.55
C LEU A 194 3.27 -3.11 4.75
N ARG A 195 2.12 -2.49 4.97
CA ARG A 195 0.86 -3.18 5.26
C ARG A 195 -0.33 -2.34 4.86
N SER A 196 -1.40 -2.99 4.42
CA SER A 196 -2.70 -2.35 4.24
C SER A 196 -3.81 -3.14 4.90
N LEU A 197 -4.80 -2.41 5.41
CA LEU A 197 -6.02 -2.94 5.99
C LEU A 197 -7.22 -2.56 5.12
N LEU A 198 -8.14 -3.50 4.95
CA LEU A 198 -9.37 -3.28 4.19
C LEU A 198 -10.37 -2.48 5.04
N TYR A 199 -10.76 -1.32 4.55
CA TYR A 199 -11.90 -0.59 5.08
C TYR A 199 -13.20 -1.14 4.51
N VAL A 200 -14.10 -1.56 5.37
CA VAL A 200 -15.46 -2.01 5.03
C VAL A 200 -16.44 -1.04 5.65
N ARG A 201 -17.38 -0.50 4.84
CA ARG A 201 -18.38 0.43 5.36
C ARG A 201 -19.28 -0.27 6.38
N GLU A 202 -19.74 0.47 7.36
CA GLU A 202 -20.59 -0.05 8.44
C GLU A 202 -21.80 -0.83 7.91
N VAL A 203 -22.47 -0.31 6.87
CA VAL A 203 -23.62 -0.93 6.21
C VAL A 203 -23.29 -2.26 5.50
N ASP A 204 -22.01 -2.51 5.18
CA ASP A 204 -21.56 -3.74 4.49
C ASP A 204 -20.97 -4.77 5.47
N VAL A 205 -20.68 -4.37 6.72
CA VAL A 205 -20.15 -5.28 7.76
C VAL A 205 -21.03 -6.50 8.00
N PRO A 206 -22.37 -6.41 8.07
CA PRO A 206 -23.22 -7.58 8.29
C PRO A 206 -23.03 -8.69 7.25
N LYS A 207 -22.65 -8.36 6.01
CA LYS A 207 -22.37 -9.34 4.94
C LYS A 207 -21.14 -10.21 5.23
N LEU A 208 -20.21 -9.71 6.05
CA LEU A 208 -18.96 -10.39 6.45
C LEU A 208 -19.03 -10.97 7.86
N ALA A 209 -19.71 -10.28 8.79
CA ALA A 209 -19.71 -10.59 10.22
C ALA A 209 -20.14 -12.03 10.52
N GLY A 210 -21.19 -12.53 9.82
CA GLY A 210 -21.67 -13.91 9.99
C GLY A 210 -20.70 -15.00 9.53
N LYS A 211 -19.69 -14.65 8.71
CA LYS A 211 -18.71 -15.58 8.14
C LYS A 211 -17.31 -15.46 8.75
N TYR A 212 -16.92 -14.26 9.22
CA TYR A 212 -15.54 -13.94 9.55
C TYR A 212 -15.37 -13.21 10.90
N ASP A 213 -16.39 -13.06 11.71
CA ASP A 213 -16.38 -12.19 12.93
C ASP A 213 -15.84 -10.76 12.61
N TRP A 214 -16.28 -10.21 11.47
CA TRP A 214 -15.81 -8.90 11.01
C TRP A 214 -16.44 -7.80 11.82
N LYS A 215 -15.63 -6.87 12.35
CA LYS A 215 -16.09 -5.71 13.12
C LYS A 215 -15.87 -4.42 12.34
N PHE A 216 -16.80 -3.48 12.48
CA PHE A 216 -16.65 -2.16 11.90
C PHE A 216 -15.46 -1.42 12.51
N ARG A 217 -14.68 -0.76 11.67
CA ARG A 217 -13.60 0.14 12.05
C ARG A 217 -13.55 1.30 11.06
N THR A 218 -13.43 2.53 11.58
CA THR A 218 -13.26 3.71 10.73
C THR A 218 -11.86 3.72 10.10
N LYS A 219 -11.67 4.49 9.02
CA LYS A 219 -10.35 4.68 8.41
C LYS A 219 -9.32 5.21 9.43
N HIS A 220 -9.72 6.13 10.32
CA HIS A 220 -8.84 6.61 11.39
C HIS A 220 -8.40 5.50 12.35
N GLN A 221 -9.31 4.62 12.76
CA GLN A 221 -8.95 3.49 13.61
C GLN A 221 -8.02 2.50 12.92
N LEU A 222 -8.25 2.22 11.63
CA LEU A 222 -7.34 1.38 10.82
C LEU A 222 -5.95 2.01 10.68
N ALA A 223 -5.90 3.33 10.46
CA ALA A 223 -4.65 4.07 10.39
C ALA A 223 -3.87 4.04 11.71
N VAL A 224 -4.56 4.26 12.84
CA VAL A 224 -3.96 4.13 14.19
C VAL A 224 -3.42 2.72 14.41
N GLU A 225 -4.19 1.68 14.08
CA GLU A 225 -3.75 0.29 14.19
C GLU A 225 -2.44 0.04 13.42
N LEU A 226 -2.35 0.55 12.19
CA LEU A 226 -1.16 0.40 11.35
C LEU A 226 0.07 1.10 11.95
N VAL A 227 -0.09 2.33 12.43
CA VAL A 227 1.03 3.11 12.99
C VAL A 227 1.51 2.49 14.31
N LEU A 228 0.59 2.10 15.19
CA LEU A 228 0.93 1.45 16.45
C LEU A 228 1.55 0.06 16.24
N TRP A 229 1.07 -0.70 15.22
CA TRP A 229 1.67 -1.96 14.83
C TRP A 229 3.11 -1.76 14.33
N PHE A 230 3.36 -0.74 13.50
CA PHE A 230 4.72 -0.42 13.04
C PHE A 230 5.62 -0.06 14.23
N GLU A 231 5.17 0.85 15.09
CA GLU A 231 5.91 1.26 16.28
C GLU A 231 6.24 0.06 17.17
N SER A 232 5.26 -0.78 17.50
CA SER A 232 5.47 -2.00 18.29
C SER A 232 6.46 -2.95 17.62
N THR A 233 6.42 -3.09 16.29
CA THR A 233 7.33 -3.96 15.55
C THR A 233 8.76 -3.47 15.65
N ILE A 234 9.05 -2.18 15.43
CA ILE A 234 10.41 -1.66 15.54
C ILE A 234 10.95 -1.71 16.99
N ARG A 235 10.07 -1.53 17.99
CA ARG A 235 10.47 -1.73 19.41
C ARG A 235 10.86 -3.18 19.70
N SER A 236 10.13 -4.15 19.11
CA SER A 236 10.49 -5.57 19.25
C SER A 236 11.85 -5.93 18.62
N LEU A 237 12.34 -5.09 17.69
CA LEU A 237 13.68 -5.19 17.11
C LEU A 237 14.77 -4.46 17.94
N GLY A 238 14.41 -3.91 19.11
CA GLY A 238 15.34 -3.16 19.95
C GLY A 238 15.64 -1.74 19.46
N MET A 239 14.91 -1.23 18.47
CA MET A 239 15.13 0.11 17.93
C MET A 239 14.45 1.18 18.80
N THR A 240 15.19 2.20 19.22
CA THR A 240 14.72 3.27 20.14
C THR A 240 14.44 4.61 19.44
N CYS A 241 14.71 4.72 18.13
CA CYS A 241 14.50 5.92 17.33
C CYS A 241 13.04 6.42 17.39
N GLN A 242 12.84 7.71 17.07
CA GLN A 242 11.50 8.30 17.01
C GLN A 242 10.69 7.74 15.83
N VAL A 243 9.36 7.76 16.00
CA VAL A 243 8.42 7.50 14.89
C VAL A 243 7.66 8.80 14.61
N TRP A 244 7.76 9.23 13.36
CA TRP A 244 7.00 10.34 12.82
C TRP A 244 6.03 9.79 11.79
N THR A 245 4.80 10.30 11.80
CA THR A 245 3.75 9.91 10.86
C THR A 245 3.35 11.12 10.03
N VAL A 246 3.33 10.97 8.72
CA VAL A 246 2.75 11.97 7.82
C VAL A 246 1.47 11.41 7.20
N ALA A 247 0.40 12.20 7.21
CA ALA A 247 -0.90 11.81 6.66
C ALA A 247 -1.58 12.99 5.98
N ASP A 248 -2.59 12.71 5.12
CA ASP A 248 -3.41 13.76 4.52
C ASP A 248 -4.25 14.51 5.58
N GLY A 249 -4.70 15.72 5.21
CA GLY A 249 -5.55 16.55 6.07
C GLY A 249 -6.85 15.89 6.53
N ALA A 250 -7.35 14.88 5.81
CA ALA A 250 -8.47 14.07 6.23
C ALA A 250 -8.22 13.30 7.54
N TYR A 251 -6.96 12.98 7.84
CA TYR A 251 -6.54 12.33 9.09
C TYR A 251 -6.26 13.33 10.23
N ALA A 252 -6.38 14.64 10.00
CA ALA A 252 -6.20 15.66 11.03
C ALA A 252 -7.42 15.75 11.98
N ALA A 253 -7.72 14.66 12.67
CA ALA A 253 -8.86 14.50 13.57
C ALA A 253 -8.51 13.72 14.84
N SER A 254 -9.20 14.01 15.96
CA SER A 254 -8.94 13.41 17.27
C SER A 254 -8.89 11.88 17.26
N PRO A 255 -9.76 11.14 16.53
CA PRO A 255 -9.70 9.68 16.50
C PRO A 255 -8.38 9.10 15.96
N PHE A 256 -7.63 9.87 15.17
CA PHE A 256 -6.30 9.49 14.69
C PHE A 256 -5.19 10.09 15.58
N LEU A 257 -5.28 11.37 15.91
CA LEU A 257 -4.19 12.11 16.54
C LEU A 257 -3.99 11.76 18.02
N ASP A 258 -5.08 11.67 18.81
CA ASP A 258 -4.99 11.47 20.25
C ASP A 258 -4.36 10.12 20.64
N PRO A 259 -4.71 8.98 20.01
CA PRO A 259 -4.05 7.71 20.30
C PRO A 259 -2.54 7.72 20.02
N LEU A 260 -2.13 8.38 18.92
CA LEU A 260 -0.73 8.49 18.53
C LEU A 260 0.05 9.42 19.46
N ALA A 261 -0.52 10.57 19.82
CA ALA A 261 0.07 11.51 20.75
C ALA A 261 0.32 10.88 22.12
N ARG A 262 -0.62 10.08 22.66
CA ARG A 262 -0.45 9.33 23.91
C ARG A 262 0.71 8.35 23.89
N LYS A 263 1.11 7.89 22.71
CA LYS A 263 2.26 6.99 22.48
C LYS A 263 3.55 7.74 22.16
N GLY A 264 3.52 9.08 22.16
CA GLY A 264 4.69 9.90 21.82
C GLY A 264 5.05 9.87 20.32
N ILE A 265 4.13 9.40 19.46
CA ILE A 265 4.31 9.39 18.01
C ILE A 265 3.99 10.79 17.48
N VAL A 266 4.94 11.35 16.74
CA VAL A 266 4.81 12.69 16.15
C VAL A 266 4.00 12.60 14.87
N VAL A 267 3.02 13.48 14.71
CA VAL A 267 2.22 13.57 13.48
C VAL A 267 2.45 14.91 12.79
N VAL A 268 2.72 14.86 11.49
CA VAL A 268 2.77 16.00 10.58
C VAL A 268 1.65 15.84 9.58
N SER A 269 0.83 16.89 9.40
CA SER A 269 -0.23 16.88 8.40
C SER A 269 -0.59 18.29 7.96
N ARG A 270 -1.39 18.38 6.89
CA ARG A 270 -1.96 19.63 6.40
C ARG A 270 -3.17 20.01 7.23
N LEU A 271 -3.29 21.30 7.55
CA LEU A 271 -4.50 21.86 8.14
C LEU A 271 -5.46 22.35 7.04
N ARG A 272 -6.74 22.35 7.36
CA ARG A 272 -7.71 23.11 6.60
C ARG A 272 -7.48 24.61 6.86
N LYS A 273 -7.69 25.46 5.87
CA LYS A 273 -7.52 26.94 5.99
C LYS A 273 -8.47 27.56 7.02
N ASP A 274 -9.59 26.90 7.29
CA ASP A 274 -10.62 27.27 8.27
C ASP A 274 -10.50 26.53 9.63
N ALA A 275 -9.39 25.83 9.88
CA ALA A 275 -9.19 25.05 11.11
C ALA A 275 -9.35 25.93 12.35
N ALA A 276 -10.15 25.44 13.31
CA ALA A 276 -10.38 26.12 14.60
C ALA A 276 -9.16 26.01 15.51
N LEU A 277 -8.32 27.02 15.48
CA LEU A 277 -7.13 27.14 16.32
C LEU A 277 -7.33 28.22 17.38
N PHE A 278 -6.62 28.10 18.47
CA PHE A 278 -6.70 29.00 19.61
C PHE A 278 -5.30 29.33 20.14
N ASP A 279 -5.12 30.53 20.66
CA ASP A 279 -3.94 30.89 21.45
C ASP A 279 -3.88 30.05 22.75
N LEU A 280 -2.75 30.11 23.40
CA LEU A 280 -2.62 29.54 24.74
C LEU A 280 -3.54 30.30 25.72
N PRO A 281 -4.17 29.59 26.66
CA PRO A 281 -4.98 30.27 27.65
C PRO A 281 -4.08 31.19 28.51
N PRO A 282 -4.58 32.35 28.91
CA PRO A 282 -3.84 33.24 29.80
C PRO A 282 -3.49 32.53 31.15
N ALA A 283 -2.36 32.89 31.69
CA ALA A 283 -1.95 32.37 33.02
C ALA A 283 -3.04 32.68 34.04
N ARG A 284 -3.35 31.68 34.89
CA ARG A 284 -4.35 31.86 35.94
C ARG A 284 -3.81 32.80 37.03
N ARG A 285 -4.62 33.79 37.42
CA ARG A 285 -4.26 34.68 38.53
C ARG A 285 -4.46 33.94 39.87
N PRO A 286 -3.61 34.20 40.88
CA PRO A 286 -3.84 33.70 42.23
C PRO A 286 -5.24 34.09 42.75
N GLY A 287 -5.97 33.17 43.37
CA GLY A 287 -7.33 33.39 43.88
C GLY A 287 -8.44 33.42 42.84
N GLN A 288 -8.16 33.24 41.54
CA GLN A 288 -9.18 33.21 40.48
C GLN A 288 -10.10 32.01 40.68
N ARG A 289 -11.42 32.24 40.81
CA ARG A 289 -12.46 31.21 40.97
C ARG A 289 -12.88 30.66 39.57
N GLY A 290 -13.44 29.47 39.57
CA GLY A 290 -14.00 28.84 38.39
C GLY A 290 -13.03 27.88 37.70
N ARG A 291 -13.52 27.14 36.67
CA ARG A 291 -12.73 26.20 35.87
C ARG A 291 -11.67 26.96 35.05
N PRO A 292 -10.41 26.51 35.06
CA PRO A 292 -9.38 27.11 34.19
C PRO A 292 -9.81 27.09 32.72
N ARG A 293 -9.53 28.18 32.01
CA ARG A 293 -9.71 28.19 30.53
C ARG A 293 -8.77 27.18 29.89
N ILE A 294 -9.29 26.39 28.96
CA ILE A 294 -8.51 25.42 28.17
C ILE A 294 -7.94 26.08 26.92
N TYR A 295 -8.65 27.06 26.37
CA TYR A 295 -8.31 27.77 25.14
C TYR A 295 -8.19 29.28 25.39
N GLY A 296 -7.24 29.90 24.72
CA GLY A 296 -7.16 31.36 24.61
C GLY A 296 -8.12 31.90 23.52
N ASP A 297 -7.73 32.99 22.89
CA ASP A 297 -8.53 33.59 21.82
C ASP A 297 -8.44 32.79 20.51
N GLN A 298 -9.49 32.83 19.71
CA GLN A 298 -9.53 32.13 18.44
C GLN A 298 -8.57 32.77 17.43
N LEU A 299 -7.74 31.94 16.78
CA LEU A 299 -6.79 32.33 15.76
C LEU A 299 -7.36 32.14 14.37
N SER A 300 -7.20 33.11 13.50
CA SER A 300 -7.51 32.97 12.09
C SER A 300 -6.24 32.77 11.28
N LEU A 301 -6.12 31.61 10.61
CA LEU A 301 -5.02 31.31 9.68
C LEU A 301 -4.98 32.32 8.52
N ALA A 302 -6.14 32.67 7.97
CA ALA A 302 -6.24 33.62 6.85
C ALA A 302 -5.73 35.03 7.25
N LYS A 303 -6.11 35.54 8.43
CA LYS A 303 -5.59 36.84 8.94
C LYS A 303 -4.08 36.79 9.15
N ARG A 304 -3.55 35.68 9.70
CA ARG A 304 -2.09 35.52 9.90
C ARG A 304 -1.35 35.41 8.56
N ALA A 305 -1.88 34.66 7.60
CA ALA A 305 -1.32 34.57 6.26
C ALA A 305 -1.35 35.90 5.50
N GLY A 306 -2.43 36.68 5.62
CA GLY A 306 -2.57 38.02 4.96
C GLY A 306 -1.76 39.15 5.61
N HIS A 307 -1.30 38.95 6.86
CA HIS A 307 -0.50 40.00 7.51
C HIS A 307 0.89 40.09 6.88
N PRO A 308 1.38 41.30 6.45
CA PRO A 308 2.63 41.42 5.72
C PRO A 308 3.89 41.09 6.54
N GLY A 309 3.89 41.39 7.83
CA GLY A 309 5.04 41.18 8.71
C GLY A 309 5.17 39.74 9.23
N GLY A 310 6.40 39.38 9.68
CA GLY A 310 6.69 38.11 10.35
C GLY A 310 6.93 36.93 9.44
N TRP A 311 7.08 37.13 8.14
CA TRP A 311 7.54 36.11 7.19
C TRP A 311 9.04 35.91 7.33
N GLN A 312 9.46 34.64 7.30
CA GLN A 312 10.86 34.18 7.31
C GLN A 312 11.07 33.32 6.07
N SER A 313 12.29 33.25 5.55
CA SER A 313 12.65 32.40 4.43
C SER A 313 13.33 31.13 4.92
N ILE A 314 13.04 30.01 4.24
CA ILE A 314 13.65 28.71 4.53
C ILE A 314 13.87 27.93 3.22
N THR A 315 15.03 27.29 3.11
CA THR A 315 15.30 26.29 2.08
C THR A 315 15.23 24.91 2.69
N TYR A 316 14.49 24.00 2.05
CA TYR A 316 14.30 22.62 2.50
C TYR A 316 14.20 21.67 1.29
N ASP A 317 14.46 20.39 1.52
CA ASP A 317 14.28 19.37 0.48
C ASP A 317 12.78 19.15 0.20
N ASN A 318 12.37 19.47 -1.02
CA ASN A 318 11.04 19.20 -1.54
C ASN A 318 11.11 18.09 -2.59
N ARG A 319 11.07 16.84 -2.13
CA ARG A 319 11.06 15.63 -2.98
C ARG A 319 12.35 15.41 -3.79
N GLY A 320 13.49 15.71 -3.20
CA GLY A 320 14.80 15.55 -3.85
C GLY A 320 15.28 16.78 -4.62
N ALA A 321 14.60 17.91 -4.46
CA ALA A 321 15.02 19.22 -4.99
C ALA A 321 14.89 20.30 -3.91
N ASP A 322 15.86 21.19 -3.82
CA ASP A 322 15.80 22.32 -2.90
C ASP A 322 14.69 23.29 -3.31
N ALA A 323 13.85 23.65 -2.34
CA ALA A 323 12.81 24.65 -2.50
C ALA A 323 12.94 25.74 -1.43
N THR A 324 13.04 27.00 -1.85
CA THR A 324 13.02 28.14 -0.95
C THR A 324 11.61 28.70 -0.86
N ARG A 325 11.09 28.85 0.37
CA ARG A 325 9.73 29.35 0.62
C ARG A 325 9.71 30.29 1.81
N GLU A 326 8.74 31.20 1.80
CA GLU A 326 8.43 32.03 2.95
C GLU A 326 7.47 31.30 3.89
N TYR A 327 7.71 31.42 5.18
CA TYR A 327 6.87 30.78 6.19
C TYR A 327 6.63 31.67 7.41
N LYS A 328 5.55 31.35 8.14
CA LYS A 328 5.32 31.80 9.51
C LYS A 328 5.10 30.59 10.40
N THR A 329 5.56 30.64 11.63
CA THR A 329 5.35 29.57 12.60
C THR A 329 4.89 30.11 13.95
N PHE A 330 4.06 29.33 14.63
CA PHE A 330 3.58 29.62 15.96
C PHE A 330 3.05 28.34 16.62
N VAL A 331 2.91 28.39 17.95
CA VAL A 331 2.27 27.32 18.73
C VAL A 331 0.82 27.67 18.97
N ALA A 332 -0.07 26.70 18.86
CA ALA A 332 -1.51 26.87 19.04
C ALA A 332 -2.13 25.67 19.76
N LYS A 333 -3.31 25.88 20.34
CA LYS A 333 -4.23 24.83 20.74
C LYS A 333 -5.25 24.55 19.65
N SER A 334 -5.71 23.32 19.56
CA SER A 334 -6.79 22.92 18.64
C SER A 334 -7.83 22.09 19.39
N ARG A 335 -9.00 21.86 18.74
CA ARG A 335 -10.02 20.95 19.27
C ARG A 335 -9.87 19.52 18.75
N PHE A 336 -8.98 19.31 17.77
CA PHE A 336 -8.82 18.02 17.09
C PHE A 336 -7.62 17.21 17.59
N VAL A 337 -6.84 17.73 18.55
CA VAL A 337 -5.79 16.98 19.25
C VAL A 337 -5.67 17.50 20.69
N ASP A 338 -5.45 16.56 21.59
CA ASP A 338 -5.14 16.90 22.97
C ASP A 338 -3.68 17.38 23.08
N GLY A 339 -3.49 18.63 23.52
CA GLY A 339 -2.16 19.24 23.63
C GLY A 339 -1.95 20.46 22.72
N LEU A 340 -0.69 20.80 22.55
CA LEU A 340 -0.24 21.92 21.70
C LEU A 340 0.27 21.38 20.37
N ILE A 341 0.09 22.18 19.33
CA ILE A 341 0.64 21.91 18.00
C ILE A 341 1.52 23.08 17.57
N ARG A 342 2.58 22.79 16.81
CA ARG A 342 3.32 23.78 16.04
C ARG A 342 2.65 23.93 14.68
N VAL A 343 2.27 25.14 14.33
CA VAL A 343 1.68 25.47 13.03
C VAL A 343 2.74 26.16 12.16
N VAL A 344 2.80 25.76 10.90
CA VAL A 344 3.68 26.36 9.88
C VAL A 344 2.81 26.74 8.70
N ILE A 345 2.71 28.04 8.40
CA ILE A 345 2.05 28.55 7.20
C ILE A 345 3.13 28.81 6.16
N VAL A 346 3.03 28.19 5.01
CA VAL A 346 3.94 28.36 3.88
C VAL A 346 3.26 29.18 2.81
N ARG A 347 3.94 30.21 2.24
CA ARG A 347 3.48 31.02 1.13
C ARG A 347 4.21 30.63 -0.15
N PHE A 348 3.47 30.57 -1.26
CA PHE A 348 3.99 30.32 -2.59
C PHE A 348 4.11 31.60 -3.39
N GLU A 349 4.84 31.56 -4.49
CA GLU A 349 5.12 32.69 -5.36
C GLU A 349 3.84 33.28 -6.02
N ASP A 350 2.84 32.44 -6.27
CA ASP A 350 1.52 32.82 -6.78
C ASP A 350 0.61 33.51 -5.73
N GLY A 351 1.12 33.72 -4.51
CA GLY A 351 0.37 34.27 -3.38
C GLY A 351 -0.50 33.25 -2.65
N GLY A 352 -0.55 32.01 -3.13
CA GLY A 352 -1.21 30.90 -2.43
C GLY A 352 -0.49 30.57 -1.11
N TRP A 353 -1.22 29.97 -0.17
CA TRP A 353 -0.62 29.52 1.10
C TRP A 353 -1.24 28.21 1.58
N ILE A 354 -0.42 27.42 2.28
CA ILE A 354 -0.82 26.14 2.87
C ILE A 354 -0.38 26.09 4.33
N PRO A 355 -1.29 25.77 5.27
CA PRO A 355 -0.94 25.56 6.66
C PRO A 355 -0.65 24.07 6.92
N TYR A 356 0.47 23.80 7.59
CA TYR A 356 0.84 22.49 8.14
C TYR A 356 0.86 22.55 9.66
N PHE A 357 0.78 21.40 10.31
CA PHE A 357 1.01 21.30 11.74
C PHE A 357 1.88 20.10 12.08
N CYS A 358 2.51 20.18 13.24
CA CYS A 358 3.24 19.11 13.87
C CYS A 358 2.82 18.99 15.34
N THR A 359 2.59 17.77 15.81
CA THR A 359 2.25 17.52 17.24
C THR A 359 3.45 17.70 18.17
N ASN A 360 4.68 17.71 17.64
CA ASN A 360 5.88 18.10 18.38
C ASN A 360 6.13 19.63 18.21
N THR A 361 5.86 20.39 19.25
CA THR A 361 6.03 21.86 19.23
C THR A 361 7.50 22.30 19.14
N LYS A 362 8.46 21.42 19.42
CA LYS A 362 9.91 21.69 19.35
C LYS A 362 10.53 21.29 18.02
N ALA A 363 9.77 20.64 17.13
CA ALA A 363 10.28 20.21 15.82
C ALA A 363 10.76 21.40 15.00
N GLU A 364 11.87 21.27 14.30
CA GLU A 364 12.37 22.28 13.38
C GLU A 364 11.41 22.48 12.21
N VAL A 365 11.29 23.73 11.72
CA VAL A 365 10.39 24.02 10.58
C VAL A 365 10.82 23.26 9.34
N ARG A 366 12.13 23.15 9.10
CA ARG A 366 12.68 22.36 8.00
C ARG A 366 12.19 20.92 8.04
N ASP A 367 12.31 20.25 9.17
CA ASP A 367 11.86 18.87 9.38
C ASP A 367 10.35 18.70 9.09
N ILE A 368 9.54 19.65 9.56
CA ILE A 368 8.09 19.63 9.33
C ILE A 368 7.79 19.73 7.83
N LEU A 369 8.47 20.60 7.11
CA LEU A 369 8.22 20.81 5.68
C LEU A 369 8.72 19.65 4.83
N GLU A 370 9.91 19.10 5.13
CA GLU A 370 10.46 17.92 4.46
C GLU A 370 9.55 16.69 4.66
N VAL A 371 9.10 16.45 5.90
CA VAL A 371 8.16 15.37 6.19
C VAL A 371 6.82 15.59 5.50
N ALA A 372 6.29 16.83 5.49
CA ALA A 372 5.05 17.14 4.78
C ALA A 372 5.17 16.94 3.26
N ALA A 373 6.32 17.33 2.67
CA ALA A 373 6.61 17.11 1.25
C ALA A 373 6.73 15.62 0.90
N SER A 374 7.32 14.83 1.80
CA SER A 374 7.55 13.40 1.60
C SER A 374 6.26 12.57 1.51
N ARG A 375 5.12 13.08 2.00
CA ARG A 375 3.82 12.40 1.90
C ARG A 375 3.45 11.99 0.47
N TRP A 376 3.83 12.80 -0.51
CA TRP A 376 3.52 12.49 -1.91
C TRP A 376 4.05 11.13 -2.37
N ALA A 377 5.12 10.64 -1.77
CA ALA A 377 5.70 9.35 -2.14
C ALA A 377 4.72 8.17 -1.98
N ILE A 378 3.74 8.24 -1.06
CA ILE A 378 2.72 7.19 -0.93
C ILE A 378 1.72 7.22 -2.09
N GLU A 379 1.46 8.38 -2.68
CA GLU A 379 0.61 8.49 -3.88
C GLU A 379 1.32 7.87 -5.10
N GLU A 380 2.64 8.11 -5.27
CA GLU A 380 3.46 7.44 -6.29
C GLU A 380 3.50 5.92 -6.05
N HIS A 381 3.64 5.49 -4.80
CA HIS A 381 3.55 4.07 -4.44
C HIS A 381 2.21 3.46 -4.86
N PHE A 382 1.08 4.11 -4.56
CA PHE A 382 -0.23 3.62 -4.98
C PHE A 382 -0.39 3.57 -6.50
N HIS A 383 0.15 4.56 -7.21
CA HIS A 383 0.17 4.55 -8.67
C HIS A 383 0.90 3.30 -9.18
N ASP A 384 2.13 3.08 -8.76
CA ASP A 384 2.94 1.96 -9.25
C ASP A 384 2.38 0.59 -8.83
N VAL A 385 1.82 0.48 -7.61
CA VAL A 385 1.15 -0.75 -7.16
C VAL A 385 -0.07 -1.07 -8.04
N LYS A 386 -0.79 -0.07 -8.54
CA LYS A 386 -1.92 -0.27 -9.45
C LYS A 386 -1.46 -0.50 -10.89
N GLU A 387 -0.60 0.36 -11.43
CA GLU A 387 -0.22 0.35 -12.84
C GLU A 387 0.82 -0.72 -13.18
N VAL A 388 1.80 -0.95 -12.30
CA VAL A 388 2.88 -1.92 -12.55
C VAL A 388 2.53 -3.32 -12.05
N TRP A 389 1.84 -3.42 -10.90
CA TRP A 389 1.46 -4.71 -10.30
C TRP A 389 0.00 -5.10 -10.53
N GLY A 390 -0.82 -4.20 -11.07
CA GLY A 390 -2.23 -4.44 -11.36
C GLY A 390 -3.07 -4.63 -10.09
N ALA A 391 -2.75 -3.95 -8.99
CA ALA A 391 -3.52 -4.08 -7.77
C ALA A 391 -4.98 -3.63 -7.99
N GLY A 392 -5.90 -4.56 -7.80
CA GLY A 392 -7.31 -4.38 -8.15
C GLY A 392 -7.77 -5.23 -9.33
N GLU A 393 -6.87 -5.72 -10.17
CA GLU A 393 -7.19 -6.56 -11.33
C GLU A 393 -7.42 -8.04 -10.96
N GLN A 394 -6.97 -8.47 -9.76
CA GLN A 394 -7.12 -9.85 -9.32
C GLN A 394 -8.60 -10.21 -9.15
N GLN A 395 -9.10 -11.09 -10.01
CA GLN A 395 -10.51 -11.50 -10.06
C GLN A 395 -10.83 -12.54 -8.99
N VAL A 396 -10.64 -12.19 -7.72
CA VAL A 396 -10.92 -13.03 -6.57
C VAL A 396 -12.14 -12.50 -5.80
N ARG A 397 -12.96 -13.41 -5.23
CA ARG A 397 -14.20 -13.05 -4.52
C ARG A 397 -14.04 -13.01 -3.01
N ASN A 398 -13.26 -13.95 -2.47
CA ASN A 398 -13.08 -14.10 -1.03
C ASN A 398 -12.34 -12.88 -0.43
N VAL A 399 -12.77 -12.37 0.73
CA VAL A 399 -12.17 -11.20 1.38
C VAL A 399 -10.70 -11.41 1.70
N TRP A 400 -10.31 -12.60 2.18
CA TRP A 400 -8.92 -12.90 2.50
C TRP A 400 -8.04 -13.00 1.26
N SER A 401 -8.57 -13.56 0.15
CA SER A 401 -7.84 -13.53 -1.12
C SER A 401 -7.64 -12.10 -1.62
N ASN A 402 -8.62 -11.21 -1.46
CA ASN A 402 -8.48 -9.80 -1.81
C ASN A 402 -7.41 -9.11 -0.95
N ILE A 403 -7.41 -9.36 0.38
CA ILE A 403 -6.39 -8.84 1.30
C ILE A 403 -5.01 -9.40 0.94
N GLY A 404 -4.92 -10.69 0.61
CA GLY A 404 -3.69 -11.34 0.18
C GLY A 404 -3.14 -10.73 -1.09
N CYS A 405 -3.96 -10.59 -2.12
CA CYS A 405 -3.55 -10.00 -3.42
C CYS A 405 -3.09 -8.55 -3.28
N TRP A 406 -3.85 -7.71 -2.56
CA TRP A 406 -3.47 -6.31 -2.37
C TRP A 406 -2.13 -6.18 -1.64
N ASN A 407 -1.96 -6.88 -0.50
CA ASN A 407 -0.70 -6.82 0.25
C ASN A 407 0.46 -7.44 -0.53
N LEU A 408 0.26 -8.50 -1.31
CA LEU A 408 1.28 -9.06 -2.22
C LEU A 408 1.77 -8.00 -3.21
N ASN A 409 0.87 -7.29 -3.89
CA ASN A 409 1.26 -6.24 -4.84
C ASN A 409 2.09 -5.15 -4.14
N GLN A 410 1.69 -4.72 -2.95
CA GLN A 410 2.40 -3.74 -2.16
C GLN A 410 3.78 -4.24 -1.70
N TRP A 411 3.88 -5.49 -1.23
CA TRP A 411 5.16 -6.06 -0.83
C TRP A 411 6.08 -6.27 -2.04
N MET A 412 5.54 -6.70 -3.19
CA MET A 412 6.34 -6.84 -4.41
C MET A 412 6.95 -5.52 -4.85
N TYR A 413 6.20 -4.42 -4.77
CA TYR A 413 6.77 -3.09 -4.96
C TYR A 413 7.97 -2.88 -4.03
N THR A 414 7.80 -3.07 -2.74
CA THR A 414 8.85 -2.86 -1.74
C THR A 414 10.06 -3.76 -1.96
N LEU A 415 9.86 -5.05 -2.26
CA LEU A 415 10.96 -5.99 -2.50
C LEU A 415 11.76 -5.64 -3.75
N VAL A 416 11.10 -5.20 -4.83
CA VAL A 416 11.77 -4.77 -6.07
C VAL A 416 12.56 -3.49 -5.84
N GLU A 417 12.05 -2.52 -5.07
CA GLU A 417 12.81 -1.34 -4.67
C GLU A 417 14.04 -1.72 -3.84
N LEU A 418 13.90 -2.64 -2.88
CA LEU A 418 15.03 -3.13 -2.07
C LEU A 418 16.08 -3.86 -2.91
N CYS A 419 15.67 -4.68 -3.88
CA CYS A 419 16.58 -5.38 -4.79
C CYS A 419 17.44 -4.40 -5.59
N SER A 420 16.88 -3.28 -5.98
CA SER A 420 17.52 -2.31 -6.89
C SER A 420 18.11 -1.09 -6.18
N TRP A 421 18.04 -1.05 -4.84
CA TRP A 421 18.33 0.16 -4.07
C TRP A 421 19.75 0.69 -4.26
N ASP A 422 20.72 -0.19 -4.30
CA ASP A 422 22.15 0.16 -4.35
C ASP A 422 22.72 0.11 -5.77
N GLU A 423 21.87 -0.14 -6.79
CA GLU A 423 22.30 -0.28 -8.18
C GLU A 423 22.47 1.07 -8.90
N ASN A 424 23.26 1.07 -9.95
CA ASN A 424 23.52 2.28 -10.73
C ASN A 424 22.34 2.61 -11.65
N LYS A 425 22.11 3.92 -11.87
CA LYS A 425 21.07 4.43 -12.76
C LYS A 425 21.14 3.84 -14.16
N SER A 426 22.35 3.75 -14.72
CA SER A 426 22.58 3.23 -16.08
C SER A 426 22.18 1.74 -16.25
N GLU A 427 22.26 0.97 -15.17
CA GLU A 427 21.89 -0.45 -15.16
C GLU A 427 20.39 -0.67 -15.02
N LEU A 428 19.69 0.30 -14.44
CA LEU A 428 18.28 0.21 -14.14
C LEU A 428 17.37 0.83 -15.20
N THR A 429 17.83 1.87 -15.91
CA THR A 429 17.00 2.56 -16.91
C THR A 429 16.87 1.71 -18.16
N ASP A 430 15.66 1.22 -18.40
CA ASP A 430 15.32 0.43 -19.58
C ASP A 430 14.58 1.28 -20.62
N ARG A 431 15.16 1.37 -21.80
CA ARG A 431 14.65 2.14 -22.94
C ARG A 431 14.33 1.25 -24.15
N SER A 432 14.32 -0.06 -23.96
CA SER A 432 14.15 -1.01 -25.06
C SER A 432 12.80 -0.86 -25.79
N ASP A 433 11.74 -0.59 -25.05
CA ASP A 433 10.39 -0.34 -25.58
C ASP A 433 10.15 1.12 -26.01
N ARG A 434 11.00 2.06 -25.53
CA ARG A 434 10.89 3.51 -25.79
C ARG A 434 12.24 4.15 -26.05
N PRO A 435 12.89 3.84 -27.20
CA PRO A 435 14.25 4.35 -27.50
C PRO A 435 14.31 5.88 -27.63
N TRP A 436 13.14 6.53 -27.87
CA TRP A 436 12.97 8.00 -27.90
C TRP A 436 12.84 8.65 -26.52
N ASP A 437 12.72 7.86 -25.43
CA ASP A 437 12.59 8.37 -24.09
C ASP A 437 13.85 9.11 -23.61
N ASN A 438 13.70 10.02 -22.64
CA ASN A 438 14.81 10.82 -22.13
C ASN A 438 15.92 9.92 -21.57
N VAL A 439 17.16 10.11 -22.06
CA VAL A 439 18.35 9.34 -21.62
C VAL A 439 18.64 9.54 -20.14
N ASP A 440 18.33 10.73 -19.62
CA ASP A 440 18.65 11.13 -18.26
C ASP A 440 17.49 10.93 -17.26
N ARG A 441 16.39 10.35 -17.72
CA ARG A 441 15.26 10.09 -16.82
C ARG A 441 15.66 9.18 -15.65
N ARG A 442 15.02 9.37 -14.53
CA ARG A 442 15.08 8.46 -13.39
C ARG A 442 14.52 7.07 -13.81
N PRO A 443 15.16 5.95 -13.38
CA PRO A 443 14.58 4.62 -13.59
C PRO A 443 13.20 4.55 -12.96
N SER A 444 12.20 4.06 -13.71
CA SER A 444 10.86 3.83 -13.20
C SER A 444 10.81 2.52 -12.39
N HIS A 445 9.77 2.34 -11.60
CA HIS A 445 9.51 1.06 -10.93
C HIS A 445 9.32 -0.09 -11.93
N ALA A 446 8.69 0.19 -13.07
CA ALA A 446 8.52 -0.77 -14.16
C ALA A 446 9.87 -1.23 -14.76
N ASP A 447 10.86 -0.32 -14.90
CA ASP A 447 12.20 -0.67 -15.38
C ASP A 447 12.87 -1.70 -14.46
N ARG A 448 12.77 -1.50 -13.14
CA ARG A 448 13.33 -2.40 -12.12
C ARG A 448 12.66 -3.77 -12.17
N ARG A 449 11.32 -3.81 -12.29
CA ARG A 449 10.58 -5.07 -12.46
C ARG A 449 11.02 -5.81 -13.72
N ARG A 450 11.06 -5.14 -14.89
CA ARG A 450 11.49 -5.73 -16.17
C ARG A 450 12.92 -6.28 -16.12
N ARG A 451 13.82 -5.55 -15.46
CA ARG A 451 15.19 -6.04 -15.26
C ARG A 451 15.23 -7.38 -14.51
N ILE A 452 14.50 -7.49 -13.39
CA ILE A 452 14.40 -8.73 -12.64
C ILE A 452 13.77 -9.84 -13.50
N ALA A 453 12.72 -9.54 -14.26
CA ALA A 453 12.08 -10.50 -15.17
C ALA A 453 13.09 -11.05 -16.21
N ARG A 454 13.88 -10.19 -16.86
CA ARG A 454 14.92 -10.60 -17.81
C ARG A 454 16.01 -11.46 -17.15
N GLU A 455 16.44 -11.10 -15.96
CA GLU A 455 17.42 -11.91 -15.23
C GLU A 455 16.87 -13.30 -14.88
N MET A 456 15.60 -13.40 -14.50
CA MET A 456 14.92 -14.68 -14.28
C MET A 456 14.84 -15.50 -15.56
N LEU A 457 14.49 -14.89 -16.69
CA LEU A 457 14.41 -15.57 -18.00
C LEU A 457 15.80 -16.05 -18.45
N ARG A 458 16.84 -15.22 -18.35
CA ARG A 458 18.21 -15.60 -18.65
C ARG A 458 18.69 -16.80 -17.81
N LYS A 459 18.31 -16.83 -16.54
CA LYS A 459 18.66 -17.93 -15.63
C LYS A 459 17.88 -19.21 -15.97
N ALA A 460 16.63 -19.09 -16.41
CA ALA A 460 15.80 -20.23 -16.79
C ALA A 460 16.22 -20.85 -18.14
N PHE A 461 16.72 -20.01 -19.05
CA PHE A 461 17.16 -20.41 -20.40
C PHE A 461 18.64 -20.08 -20.61
N PRO A 462 19.58 -20.80 -19.97
CA PRO A 462 21.01 -20.52 -20.15
C PRO A 462 21.43 -20.85 -21.58
N ALA A 463 21.90 -19.85 -22.30
CA ALA A 463 22.37 -19.98 -23.70
C ALA A 463 23.69 -20.76 -23.83
N SER A 464 24.33 -21.13 -22.71
CA SER A 464 25.69 -21.73 -22.66
C SER A 464 25.80 -23.17 -23.19
N GLN A 465 24.71 -23.77 -23.71
CA GLN A 465 24.71 -25.17 -24.15
C GLN A 465 24.73 -25.33 -25.69
N LEU A 466 24.86 -24.26 -26.46
CA LEU A 466 24.86 -24.31 -27.94
C LEU A 466 26.29 -24.14 -28.51
N PRO A 467 26.60 -24.74 -29.70
CA PRO A 467 27.87 -24.54 -30.41
C PRO A 467 28.10 -23.05 -30.79
N THR A 468 29.36 -22.61 -30.82
CA THR A 468 29.76 -21.21 -30.85
C THR A 468 29.19 -20.34 -32.00
N PRO A 469 29.06 -20.74 -33.28
CA PRO A 469 28.51 -19.87 -34.33
C PRO A 469 26.98 -19.72 -34.28
N GLU A 470 26.29 -20.70 -33.74
CA GLU A 470 24.83 -20.67 -33.56
C GLU A 470 24.47 -19.93 -32.25
N LEU A 471 25.39 -19.94 -31.27
CA LEU A 471 25.26 -19.26 -30.01
C LEU A 471 25.14 -17.73 -30.20
N GLU A 472 25.97 -17.10 -31.06
CA GLU A 472 25.92 -15.64 -31.26
C GLU A 472 24.59 -15.22 -31.89
N LYS A 473 24.09 -15.97 -32.88
CA LYS A 473 22.77 -15.72 -33.48
C LYS A 473 21.65 -15.95 -32.47
N PHE A 474 21.75 -17.04 -31.70
CA PHE A 474 20.77 -17.38 -30.69
C PHE A 474 20.77 -16.34 -29.55
N HIS A 475 21.91 -15.81 -29.14
CA HIS A 475 21.99 -14.75 -28.14
C HIS A 475 21.22 -13.49 -28.56
N ALA A 476 21.40 -13.04 -29.80
CA ALA A 476 20.67 -11.87 -30.31
C ALA A 476 19.16 -12.07 -30.30
N TYR A 477 18.70 -13.27 -30.74
CA TYR A 477 17.26 -13.62 -30.71
C TYR A 477 16.74 -13.82 -29.28
N ALA A 478 17.51 -14.45 -28.39
CA ALA A 478 17.15 -14.67 -27.01
C ALA A 478 17.03 -13.33 -26.25
N GLU A 479 17.96 -12.39 -26.45
CA GLU A 479 17.88 -11.06 -25.85
C GLU A 479 16.68 -10.27 -26.35
N ALA A 480 16.36 -10.36 -27.65
CA ALA A 480 15.16 -9.76 -28.20
C ALA A 480 13.88 -10.37 -27.57
N LEU A 481 13.81 -11.70 -27.43
CA LEU A 481 12.70 -12.38 -26.77
C LEU A 481 12.59 -12.02 -25.29
N TYR A 482 13.69 -11.97 -24.54
CA TYR A 482 13.68 -11.57 -23.14
C TYR A 482 13.19 -10.12 -22.97
N THR A 483 13.51 -9.26 -23.93
CA THR A 483 13.03 -7.88 -23.96
C THR A 483 11.54 -7.79 -24.27
N MET A 484 11.04 -8.66 -25.17
CA MET A 484 9.62 -8.69 -25.54
C MET A 484 8.73 -9.34 -24.46
N CYS A 485 9.29 -10.27 -23.66
CA CYS A 485 8.55 -11.04 -22.64
C CYS A 485 8.69 -10.45 -21.21
N ALA A 486 9.49 -9.41 -21.03
CA ALA A 486 9.72 -8.74 -19.74
C ALA A 486 9.01 -7.41 -19.64
#